data_bdb8df94ee6eb34f6ca6a2b3d5855cd1
#
_entry.id   bdb8df94ee6eb34f6ca6a2b3d5855cd1
#
_cell.length_a   1.000
_cell.length_b   1.000
_cell.length_c   1.000
_cell.angle_alpha   90.00
_cell.angle_beta   90.00
_cell.angle_gamma   90.00
#
_symmetry.space_group_name_H-M   'P 1'
#
loop_
_entity.id
_entity.type
_entity.pdbx_description
1 polymer ?
#
loop_
_entity_poly.entity_id
_entity_poly.type
_entity_poly.pdbx_seq_one_letter_code
_entity_poly.pdbx_strand_id
1 'polypeptide(L)'
;MIAAPTGVTGIFEHDFMRHALLAGTAVAVACGLVGWFLVLRGQIFAGDALSHVAFTGALAALSIGFGARWGLYLSAVAVAAVMSAIGGRRIADDVVVGNLFAWVLGVGVLLLSVYARGHADNAGAGVRVLFGSVFGLSASDAIEAVAVCAGLAVVIVALSRPLLFATLSPSVARARGVRVAVVGFVFLAVTGLAAAETVQVTGALPLLGLLAGPAAAAQLLTDRPYLSMALSVAISLVSVWGGLVVSYLVPQTPPSSGIVAFAAGLYALAGATRLLRARREPAWLT
;
A
#
# COMPACT_ATOMS: atom_id res chain seq x y z
N MET A 1 -1.03 -10.33 -33.91
CA MET A 1 0.15 -11.21 -33.93
C MET A 1 1.23 -10.51 -33.10
N ILE A 2 1.27 -10.76 -31.78
CA ILE A 2 2.22 -10.13 -30.84
C ILE A 2 3.52 -10.92 -31.00
N ALA A 3 4.58 -10.24 -31.42
CA ALA A 3 5.91 -10.85 -31.53
C ALA A 3 6.30 -11.46 -30.18
N ALA A 4 6.84 -12.68 -30.21
CA ALA A 4 7.34 -13.34 -29.00
C ALA A 4 8.39 -12.44 -28.31
N PRO A 5 8.38 -12.36 -26.96
CA PRO A 5 9.27 -11.47 -26.24
C PRO A 5 10.72 -11.89 -26.49
N THR A 6 11.45 -11.02 -27.16
CA THR A 6 12.90 -11.15 -27.32
C THR A 6 13.54 -10.86 -25.97
N GLY A 7 13.73 -11.88 -25.14
CA GLY A 7 14.53 -11.84 -23.92
C GLY A 7 14.31 -10.70 -22.93
N VAL A 8 14.91 -10.83 -21.73
CA VAL A 8 14.85 -9.83 -20.64
C VAL A 8 15.38 -8.44 -21.07
N THR A 9 16.20 -8.36 -22.12
CA THR A 9 16.74 -7.09 -22.66
C THR A 9 15.68 -6.22 -23.34
N GLY A 10 14.62 -6.79 -23.92
CA GLY A 10 13.52 -6.05 -24.56
C GLY A 10 12.54 -5.38 -23.58
N ILE A 11 12.63 -5.71 -22.28
CA ILE A 11 11.74 -5.14 -21.23
C ILE A 11 11.85 -3.61 -21.16
N PHE A 12 13.05 -3.06 -21.30
CA PHE A 12 13.32 -1.63 -21.21
C PHE A 12 13.07 -0.86 -22.52
N GLU A 13 12.81 -1.54 -23.62
CA GLU A 13 12.53 -0.91 -24.91
C GLU A 13 11.08 -0.44 -25.03
N HIS A 14 10.18 -1.00 -24.23
CA HIS A 14 8.77 -0.65 -24.25
C HIS A 14 8.44 0.45 -23.24
N ASP A 15 7.91 1.58 -23.71
CA ASP A 15 7.57 2.74 -22.87
C ASP A 15 6.58 2.38 -21.76
N PHE A 16 5.58 1.52 -22.03
CA PHE A 16 4.64 1.08 -20.99
C PHE A 16 5.31 0.35 -19.82
N MET A 17 6.37 -0.44 -20.11
CA MET A 17 7.09 -1.15 -19.07
C MET A 17 7.98 -0.20 -18.24
N ARG A 18 8.56 0.82 -18.89
CA ARG A 18 9.34 1.86 -18.19
C ARG A 18 8.44 2.65 -17.23
N HIS A 19 7.25 3.05 -17.67
CA HIS A 19 6.28 3.73 -16.81
C HIS A 19 5.81 2.82 -15.67
N ALA A 20 5.53 1.56 -15.95
CA ALA A 20 5.14 0.56 -14.93
C ALA A 20 6.23 0.34 -13.88
N LEU A 21 7.49 0.22 -14.31
CA LEU A 21 8.63 0.06 -13.39
C LEU A 21 8.89 1.32 -12.57
N LEU A 22 8.79 2.51 -13.16
CA LEU A 22 8.97 3.77 -12.43
C LEU A 22 7.90 3.96 -11.36
N ALA A 23 6.62 3.88 -11.75
CA ALA A 23 5.50 4.00 -10.82
C ALA A 23 5.50 2.87 -9.78
N GLY A 24 5.75 1.62 -10.21
CA GLY A 24 5.83 0.46 -9.34
C GLY A 24 6.96 0.57 -8.31
N THR A 25 8.14 1.09 -8.71
CA THR A 25 9.26 1.34 -7.79
C THR A 25 8.88 2.36 -6.72
N ALA A 26 8.25 3.47 -7.12
CA ALA A 26 7.83 4.51 -6.19
C ALA A 26 6.80 3.99 -5.18
N VAL A 27 5.80 3.26 -5.65
CA VAL A 27 4.79 2.59 -4.81
C VAL A 27 5.43 1.56 -3.89
N ALA A 28 6.36 0.73 -4.39
CA ALA A 28 7.05 -0.27 -3.57
C ALA A 28 7.81 0.36 -2.40
N VAL A 29 8.51 1.48 -2.65
CA VAL A 29 9.22 2.23 -1.60
C VAL A 29 8.23 2.78 -0.56
N ALA A 30 7.16 3.44 -1.01
CA ALA A 30 6.15 4.00 -0.11
C ALA A 30 5.46 2.90 0.72
N CYS A 31 5.02 1.81 0.07
CA CYS A 31 4.40 0.65 0.74
C CYS A 31 5.35 -0.04 1.71
N GLY A 32 6.62 -0.22 1.35
CA GLY A 32 7.61 -0.83 2.23
C GLY A 32 7.86 -0.02 3.50
N LEU A 33 7.93 1.31 3.39
CA LEU A 33 8.12 2.22 4.53
C LEU A 33 6.87 2.31 5.41
N VAL A 34 5.71 2.56 4.80
CA VAL A 34 4.42 2.69 5.50
C VAL A 34 4.00 1.37 6.11
N GLY A 35 4.11 0.28 5.34
CA GLY A 35 3.74 -1.07 5.73
C GLY A 35 4.53 -1.55 6.95
N TRP A 36 5.83 -1.21 7.02
CA TRP A 36 6.65 -1.55 8.18
C TRP A 36 6.08 -1.00 9.49
N PHE A 37 5.63 0.26 9.49
CA PHE A 37 4.97 0.86 10.65
C PHE A 37 3.56 0.30 10.88
N LEU A 38 2.81 -0.01 9.83
CA LEU A 38 1.48 -0.63 9.94
C LEU A 38 1.56 -1.99 10.64
N VAL A 39 2.52 -2.84 10.25
CA VAL A 39 2.76 -4.15 10.89
C VAL A 39 3.21 -3.97 12.33
N LEU A 40 4.17 -3.06 12.59
CA LEU A 40 4.67 -2.78 13.94
C LEU A 40 3.57 -2.28 14.89
N ARG A 41 2.59 -1.53 14.37
CA ARG A 41 1.46 -0.98 15.12
C ARG A 41 0.25 -1.92 15.19
N GLY A 42 0.26 -3.05 14.48
CA GLY A 42 -0.89 -3.92 14.34
C GLY A 42 -2.08 -3.27 13.60
N GLN A 43 -1.83 -2.28 12.75
CA GLN A 43 -2.85 -1.47 12.06
C GLN A 43 -3.01 -1.83 10.57
N ILE A 44 -2.70 -3.06 10.18
CA ILE A 44 -2.74 -3.50 8.77
C ILE A 44 -4.14 -3.32 8.19
N PHE A 45 -5.16 -3.63 8.97
CA PHE A 45 -6.56 -3.50 8.56
C PHE A 45 -6.97 -2.04 8.29
N ALA A 46 -6.37 -1.06 9.01
CA ALA A 46 -6.59 0.35 8.73
C ALA A 46 -6.04 0.76 7.34
N GLY A 47 -4.90 0.21 6.94
CA GLY A 47 -4.33 0.43 5.60
C GLY A 47 -5.24 -0.10 4.49
N ASP A 48 -5.80 -1.30 4.67
CA ASP A 48 -6.74 -1.91 3.74
C ASP A 48 -8.05 -1.11 3.65
N ALA A 49 -8.63 -0.75 4.79
CA ALA A 49 -9.83 0.08 4.84
C ALA A 49 -9.66 1.42 4.10
N LEU A 50 -8.51 2.09 4.27
CA LEU A 50 -8.21 3.36 3.60
C LEU A 50 -8.09 3.22 2.08
N SER A 51 -7.72 2.06 1.54
CA SER A 51 -7.71 1.82 0.09
C SER A 51 -9.11 1.84 -0.51
N HIS A 52 -10.05 1.19 0.16
CA HIS A 52 -11.46 1.17 -0.26
C HIS A 52 -12.13 2.55 -0.09
N VAL A 53 -11.72 3.30 0.94
CA VAL A 53 -12.11 4.71 1.10
C VAL A 53 -11.67 5.53 -0.10
N ALA A 54 -10.42 5.39 -0.53
CA ALA A 54 -9.90 6.10 -1.69
C ALA A 54 -10.71 5.79 -2.95
N PHE A 55 -11.02 4.52 -3.20
CA PHE A 55 -11.89 4.10 -4.30
C PHE A 55 -13.28 4.74 -4.26
N THR A 56 -13.94 4.68 -3.10
CA THR A 56 -15.26 5.29 -2.89
C THR A 56 -15.23 6.81 -3.13
N GLY A 57 -14.17 7.48 -2.68
CA GLY A 57 -13.95 8.90 -2.90
C GLY A 57 -13.74 9.26 -4.38
N ALA A 58 -13.04 8.40 -5.15
CA ALA A 58 -12.92 8.58 -6.58
C ALA A 58 -14.28 8.52 -7.30
N LEU A 59 -15.11 7.53 -6.95
CA LEU A 59 -16.47 7.39 -7.50
C LEU A 59 -17.35 8.58 -7.12
N ALA A 60 -17.27 9.06 -5.88
CA ALA A 60 -18.01 10.24 -5.44
C ALA A 60 -17.62 11.48 -6.25
N ALA A 61 -16.32 11.71 -6.45
CA ALA A 61 -15.82 12.83 -7.23
C ALA A 61 -16.27 12.75 -8.71
N LEU A 62 -16.19 11.58 -9.32
CA LEU A 62 -16.64 11.34 -10.69
C LEU A 62 -18.15 11.58 -10.85
N SER A 63 -18.96 11.20 -9.84
CA SER A 63 -20.42 11.39 -9.89
C SER A 63 -20.86 12.86 -9.88
N ILE A 64 -20.02 13.76 -9.34
CA ILE A 64 -20.25 15.22 -9.31
C ILE A 64 -19.44 15.98 -10.39
N GLY A 65 -18.80 15.26 -11.32
CA GLY A 65 -17.99 15.85 -12.39
C GLY A 65 -16.63 16.39 -11.95
N PHE A 66 -16.15 15.99 -10.77
CA PHE A 66 -14.84 16.36 -10.24
C PHE A 66 -13.79 15.30 -10.61
N GLY A 67 -12.51 15.68 -10.64
CA GLY A 67 -11.44 14.75 -10.98
C GLY A 67 -11.32 13.59 -9.99
N ALA A 68 -11.33 12.34 -10.46
CA ALA A 68 -11.26 11.12 -9.63
C ALA A 68 -10.09 11.13 -8.64
N ARG A 69 -8.94 11.63 -9.05
CA ARG A 69 -7.71 11.70 -8.27
C ARG A 69 -7.84 12.56 -7.01
N TRP A 70 -8.48 13.72 -7.13
CA TRP A 70 -8.77 14.57 -5.98
C TRP A 70 -9.72 13.89 -5.00
N GLY A 71 -10.70 13.15 -5.52
CA GLY A 71 -11.61 12.34 -4.72
C GLY A 71 -10.87 11.26 -3.91
N LEU A 72 -9.91 10.56 -4.52
CA LEU A 72 -9.05 9.58 -3.86
C LEU A 72 -8.31 10.20 -2.66
N TYR A 73 -7.60 11.31 -2.88
CA TYR A 73 -6.77 11.91 -1.84
C TYR A 73 -7.59 12.56 -0.73
N LEU A 74 -8.61 13.34 -1.10
CA LEU A 74 -9.43 14.03 -0.11
C LEU A 74 -10.18 13.05 0.79
N SER A 75 -10.75 11.98 0.22
CA SER A 75 -11.46 10.97 1.00
C SER A 75 -10.51 10.19 1.93
N ALA A 76 -9.32 9.82 1.44
CA ALA A 76 -8.32 9.12 2.24
C ALA A 76 -7.89 9.97 3.46
N VAL A 77 -7.61 11.26 3.26
CA VAL A 77 -7.22 12.17 4.35
C VAL A 77 -8.39 12.45 5.29
N ALA A 78 -9.61 12.66 4.75
CA ALA A 78 -10.81 12.91 5.56
C ALA A 78 -11.13 11.73 6.48
N VAL A 79 -11.10 10.49 5.96
CA VAL A 79 -11.36 9.29 6.76
C VAL A 79 -10.21 9.00 7.72
N ALA A 80 -8.96 9.25 7.34
CA ALA A 80 -7.83 9.18 8.26
C ALA A 80 -8.01 10.16 9.45
N ALA A 81 -8.54 11.36 9.20
CA ALA A 81 -8.86 12.33 10.26
C ALA A 81 -9.97 11.80 11.18
N VAL A 82 -11.05 11.24 10.62
CA VAL A 82 -12.13 10.61 11.39
C VAL A 82 -11.61 9.44 12.21
N MET A 83 -10.83 8.53 11.62
CA MET A 83 -10.21 7.40 12.31
C MET A 83 -9.32 7.88 13.48
N SER A 84 -8.53 8.91 13.26
CA SER A 84 -7.66 9.49 14.28
C SER A 84 -8.47 10.17 15.41
N ALA A 85 -9.57 10.83 15.09
CA ALA A 85 -10.42 11.52 16.06
C ALA A 85 -11.21 10.53 16.93
N ILE A 86 -11.78 9.46 16.32
CA ILE A 86 -12.56 8.44 17.03
C ILE A 86 -11.66 7.50 17.83
N GLY A 87 -10.50 7.15 17.29
CA GLY A 87 -9.52 6.25 17.93
C GLY A 87 -8.94 6.79 19.26
N GLY A 88 -9.18 8.05 19.58
CA GLY A 88 -8.99 8.69 20.87
C GLY A 88 -7.64 8.38 21.53
N ARG A 89 -7.69 7.82 22.75
CA ARG A 89 -6.53 7.46 23.56
C ARG A 89 -5.94 6.06 23.27
N ARG A 90 -6.63 5.24 22.52
CA ARG A 90 -6.17 3.91 22.04
C ARG A 90 -5.98 3.97 20.53
N ILE A 91 -4.97 3.29 20.05
CA ILE A 91 -4.71 2.96 18.64
C ILE A 91 -6.05 2.54 18.02
N ALA A 92 -6.37 3.03 16.82
CA ALA A 92 -7.65 2.81 16.15
C ALA A 92 -8.15 1.37 16.39
N ASP A 93 -9.20 1.25 17.20
CA ASP A 93 -9.75 -0.03 17.59
C ASP A 93 -10.23 -0.72 16.29
N ASP A 94 -9.85 -1.97 16.04
CA ASP A 94 -10.24 -2.71 14.83
C ASP A 94 -11.76 -2.68 14.59
N VAL A 95 -12.54 -2.56 15.67
CA VAL A 95 -14.00 -2.39 15.62
C VAL A 95 -14.40 -1.06 14.97
N VAL A 96 -13.71 0.04 15.29
CA VAL A 96 -13.97 1.35 14.68
C VAL A 96 -13.58 1.34 13.21
N VAL A 97 -12.42 0.78 12.90
CA VAL A 97 -11.94 0.64 11.53
C VAL A 97 -12.89 -0.23 10.72
N GLY A 98 -13.31 -1.39 11.26
CA GLY A 98 -14.24 -2.30 10.60
C GLY A 98 -15.62 -1.70 10.35
N ASN A 99 -16.16 -0.93 11.30
CA ASN A 99 -17.45 -0.25 11.15
C ASN A 99 -17.38 0.85 10.09
N LEU A 100 -16.33 1.68 10.12
CA LEU A 100 -16.07 2.71 9.09
C LEU A 100 -15.90 2.08 7.71
N PHE A 101 -15.15 0.97 7.63
CA PHE A 101 -14.95 0.22 6.40
C PHE A 101 -16.27 -0.30 5.81
N ALA A 102 -17.14 -0.90 6.63
CA ALA A 102 -18.45 -1.39 6.19
C ALA A 102 -19.33 -0.25 5.64
N TRP A 103 -19.35 0.91 6.31
CA TRP A 103 -20.06 2.10 5.85
C TRP A 103 -19.53 2.59 4.50
N VAL A 104 -18.22 2.72 4.37
CA VAL A 104 -17.57 3.21 3.14
C VAL A 104 -17.81 2.25 1.98
N LEU A 105 -17.72 0.93 2.21
CA LEU A 105 -18.05 -0.06 1.18
C LEU A 105 -19.51 0.06 0.73
N GLY A 106 -20.44 0.19 1.67
CA GLY A 106 -21.86 0.36 1.36
C GLY A 106 -22.12 1.60 0.48
N VAL A 107 -21.54 2.73 0.86
CA VAL A 107 -21.59 3.98 0.05
C VAL A 107 -20.89 3.78 -1.30
N GLY A 108 -19.75 3.10 -1.34
CA GLY A 108 -19.01 2.82 -2.57
C GLY A 108 -19.83 1.99 -3.57
N VAL A 109 -20.50 0.93 -3.12
CA VAL A 109 -21.39 0.12 -3.95
C VAL A 109 -22.57 0.93 -4.45
N LEU A 110 -23.16 1.77 -3.61
CA LEU A 110 -24.26 2.67 -4.00
C LEU A 110 -23.81 3.63 -5.09
N LEU A 111 -22.67 4.32 -4.90
CA LEU A 111 -22.12 5.25 -5.88
C LEU A 111 -21.75 4.54 -7.19
N LEU A 112 -21.16 3.35 -7.11
CA LEU A 112 -20.86 2.54 -8.29
C LEU A 112 -22.13 2.19 -9.06
N SER A 113 -23.22 1.82 -8.38
CA SER A 113 -24.49 1.49 -9.01
C SER A 113 -25.13 2.71 -9.70
N VAL A 114 -25.03 3.89 -9.08
CA VAL A 114 -25.52 5.14 -9.66
C VAL A 114 -24.68 5.55 -10.86
N TYR A 115 -23.36 5.50 -10.76
CA TYR A 115 -22.43 5.84 -11.84
C TYR A 115 -22.60 4.92 -13.06
N ALA A 116 -22.74 3.60 -12.83
CA ALA A 116 -22.90 2.62 -13.87
C ALA A 116 -24.22 2.80 -14.67
N ARG A 117 -25.29 3.24 -14.01
CA ARG A 117 -26.59 3.52 -14.69
C ARG A 117 -26.52 4.73 -15.63
N GLY A 118 -25.72 5.74 -15.26
CA GLY A 118 -25.56 6.95 -16.06
C GLY A 118 -24.55 6.83 -17.22
N HIS A 119 -23.70 5.81 -17.20
CA HIS A 119 -22.59 5.64 -18.14
C HIS A 119 -22.46 4.19 -18.56
N ALA A 120 -23.43 3.68 -19.32
CA ALA A 120 -23.48 2.26 -19.76
C ALA A 120 -22.20 1.81 -20.49
N ASP A 121 -21.54 2.71 -21.24
CA ASP A 121 -20.27 2.44 -21.91
C ASP A 121 -19.08 2.28 -20.96
N ASN A 122 -19.20 2.71 -19.70
CA ASN A 122 -18.15 2.66 -18.68
C ASN A 122 -18.37 1.58 -17.62
N ALA A 123 -19.21 0.57 -17.87
CA ALA A 123 -19.43 -0.55 -16.93
C ALA A 123 -18.13 -1.26 -16.51
N GLY A 124 -17.08 -1.21 -17.36
CA GLY A 124 -15.75 -1.72 -17.03
C GLY A 124 -14.88 -0.79 -16.16
N ALA A 125 -15.31 0.45 -15.87
CA ALA A 125 -14.50 1.38 -15.10
C ALA A 125 -14.26 0.90 -13.65
N GLY A 126 -15.30 0.35 -13.00
CA GLY A 126 -15.18 -0.23 -11.67
C GLY A 126 -14.21 -1.41 -11.61
N VAL A 127 -14.22 -2.26 -12.64
CA VAL A 127 -13.30 -3.40 -12.76
C VAL A 127 -11.87 -2.90 -12.95
N ARG A 128 -11.64 -1.89 -13.78
CA ARG A 128 -10.31 -1.31 -13.98
C ARG A 128 -9.73 -0.70 -12.70
N VAL A 129 -10.54 -0.04 -11.89
CA VAL A 129 -10.08 0.54 -10.62
C VAL A 129 -9.75 -0.54 -9.60
N LEU A 130 -10.50 -1.65 -9.55
CA LEU A 130 -10.24 -2.75 -8.64
C LEU A 130 -8.99 -3.56 -9.01
N PHE A 131 -8.80 -3.83 -10.31
CA PHE A 131 -7.66 -4.65 -10.78
C PHE A 131 -6.43 -3.82 -11.15
N GLY A 132 -6.56 -2.50 -11.23
CA GLY A 132 -5.51 -1.61 -11.68
C GLY A 132 -5.17 -1.80 -13.16
N SER A 133 -4.28 -0.99 -13.65
CA SER A 133 -3.79 -1.06 -15.04
C SER A 133 -2.32 -0.63 -15.07
N VAL A 134 -1.45 -1.39 -14.39
CA VAL A 134 -0.01 -1.04 -14.28
C VAL A 134 0.61 -0.80 -15.67
N PHE A 135 0.23 -1.61 -16.65
CA PHE A 135 0.72 -1.48 -18.03
C PHE A 135 -0.02 -0.42 -18.86
N GLY A 136 -1.08 0.17 -18.33
CA GLY A 136 -1.84 1.24 -18.99
C GLY A 136 -1.51 2.64 -18.48
N LEU A 137 -0.46 2.81 -17.68
CA LEU A 137 -0.05 4.09 -17.12
C LEU A 137 0.56 4.97 -18.19
N SER A 138 0.11 6.23 -18.25
CA SER A 138 0.76 7.27 -19.06
C SER A 138 2.06 7.75 -18.38
N ALA A 139 2.90 8.45 -19.14
CA ALA A 139 4.11 9.08 -18.58
C ALA A 139 3.78 10.08 -17.47
N SER A 140 2.69 10.85 -17.63
CA SER A 140 2.24 11.81 -16.61
C SER A 140 1.80 11.13 -15.32
N ASP A 141 1.07 10.00 -15.40
CA ASP A 141 0.63 9.24 -14.23
C ASP A 141 1.83 8.65 -13.48
N ALA A 142 2.82 8.13 -14.22
CA ALA A 142 4.03 7.58 -13.62
C ALA A 142 4.87 8.65 -12.91
N ILE A 143 5.05 9.82 -13.50
CA ILE A 143 5.79 10.94 -12.89
C ILE A 143 5.06 11.42 -11.62
N GLU A 144 3.73 11.52 -11.67
CA GLU A 144 2.95 11.95 -10.52
C GLU A 144 3.00 10.94 -9.38
N ALA A 145 2.87 9.64 -9.68
CA ALA A 145 3.05 8.59 -8.68
C ALA A 145 4.43 8.66 -8.02
N VAL A 146 5.49 8.89 -8.80
CA VAL A 146 6.84 9.09 -8.27
C VAL A 146 6.90 10.32 -7.35
N ALA A 147 6.34 11.44 -7.76
CA ALA A 147 6.38 12.68 -6.98
C ALA A 147 5.63 12.53 -5.64
N VAL A 148 4.41 11.96 -5.68
CA VAL A 148 3.60 11.73 -4.48
C VAL A 148 4.28 10.72 -3.55
N CYS A 149 4.66 9.55 -4.06
CA CYS A 149 5.32 8.52 -3.24
C CYS A 149 6.65 8.98 -2.67
N ALA A 150 7.45 9.76 -3.39
CA ALA A 150 8.67 10.36 -2.88
C ALA A 150 8.37 11.33 -1.72
N GLY A 151 7.36 12.19 -1.86
CA GLY A 151 6.89 13.06 -0.78
C GLY A 151 6.47 12.27 0.46
N LEU A 152 5.69 11.21 0.28
CA LEU A 152 5.26 10.33 1.37
C LEU A 152 6.45 9.62 2.05
N ALA A 153 7.41 9.13 1.27
CA ALA A 153 8.63 8.53 1.78
C ALA A 153 9.43 9.50 2.64
N VAL A 154 9.61 10.75 2.18
CA VAL A 154 10.28 11.80 2.94
C VAL A 154 9.56 12.07 4.26
N VAL A 155 8.23 12.18 4.25
CA VAL A 155 7.43 12.41 5.46
C VAL A 155 7.57 11.24 6.44
N ILE A 156 7.48 9.98 5.99
CA ILE A 156 7.64 8.80 6.86
C ILE A 156 9.05 8.72 7.43
N VAL A 157 10.07 8.96 6.63
CA VAL A 157 11.46 8.94 7.11
C VAL A 157 11.70 10.05 8.14
N ALA A 158 11.19 11.25 7.91
CA ALA A 158 11.29 12.38 8.86
C ALA A 158 10.54 12.07 10.17
N LEU A 159 9.38 11.41 10.08
CA LEU A 159 8.56 11.00 11.23
C LEU A 159 9.00 9.68 11.86
N SER A 160 9.98 8.97 11.30
CA SER A 160 10.37 7.62 11.75
C SER A 160 10.72 7.57 13.24
N ARG A 161 11.50 8.54 13.73
CA ARG A 161 11.88 8.62 15.16
C ARG A 161 10.66 8.88 16.07
N PRO A 162 9.88 9.99 15.92
CA PRO A 162 8.73 10.23 16.79
C PRO A 162 7.66 9.14 16.64
N LEU A 163 7.53 8.52 15.46
CA LEU A 163 6.58 7.44 15.23
C LEU A 163 6.99 6.16 15.96
N LEU A 164 8.28 5.79 15.96
CA LEU A 164 8.82 4.68 16.75
C LEU A 164 8.58 4.89 18.25
N PHE A 165 8.90 6.07 18.80
CA PHE A 165 8.65 6.37 20.19
C PHE A 165 7.15 6.32 20.54
N ALA A 166 6.30 6.90 19.68
CA ALA A 166 4.85 6.88 19.87
C ALA A 166 4.26 5.46 19.81
N THR A 167 4.90 4.55 19.06
CA THR A 167 4.46 3.16 18.91
C THR A 167 4.91 2.29 20.09
N LEU A 168 6.19 2.37 20.47
CA LEU A 168 6.76 1.51 21.51
C LEU A 168 6.38 1.97 22.93
N SER A 169 6.34 3.27 23.18
CA SER A 169 6.02 3.83 24.49
C SER A 169 5.31 5.18 24.38
N PRO A 170 3.98 5.18 24.19
CA PRO A 170 3.20 6.43 24.05
C PRO A 170 3.29 7.38 25.26
N SER A 171 3.47 6.82 26.47
CA SER A 171 3.66 7.59 27.70
C SER A 171 5.00 8.33 27.72
N VAL A 172 6.07 7.66 27.35
CA VAL A 172 7.42 8.26 27.26
C VAL A 172 7.50 9.28 26.12
N ALA A 173 6.86 8.99 24.99
CA ALA A 173 6.79 9.92 23.87
C ALA A 173 6.09 11.24 24.29
N ARG A 174 4.98 11.16 25.01
CA ARG A 174 4.28 12.34 25.56
C ARG A 174 5.11 13.10 26.57
N ALA A 175 5.82 12.40 27.47
CA ALA A 175 6.72 13.04 28.44
C ALA A 175 7.87 13.82 27.78
N ARG A 176 8.29 13.38 26.57
CA ARG A 176 9.28 14.07 25.73
C ARG A 176 8.70 15.13 24.79
N GLY A 177 7.44 15.53 24.97
CA GLY A 177 6.78 16.58 24.19
C GLY A 177 6.26 16.15 22.81
N VAL A 178 6.29 14.85 22.48
CA VAL A 178 5.74 14.36 21.21
C VAL A 178 4.22 14.38 21.26
N ARG A 179 3.60 15.09 20.34
CA ARG A 179 2.12 15.11 20.17
C ARG A 179 1.66 13.80 19.50
N VAL A 180 1.52 12.74 20.30
CA VAL A 180 1.20 11.37 19.81
C VAL A 180 -0.05 11.35 18.91
N ALA A 181 -1.09 12.17 19.21
CA ALA A 181 -2.28 12.26 18.39
C ALA A 181 -1.99 12.82 16.99
N VAL A 182 -1.16 13.87 16.90
CA VAL A 182 -0.79 14.48 15.61
C VAL A 182 0.07 13.50 14.79
N VAL A 183 1.04 12.84 15.41
CA VAL A 183 1.88 11.83 14.75
C VAL A 183 1.02 10.67 14.25
N GLY A 184 0.03 10.23 15.04
CA GLY A 184 -0.93 9.20 14.65
C GLY A 184 -1.79 9.61 13.46
N PHE A 185 -2.33 10.83 13.48
CA PHE A 185 -3.11 11.37 12.37
C PHE A 185 -2.29 11.48 11.08
N VAL A 186 -1.11 12.10 11.15
CA VAL A 186 -0.23 12.23 9.98
C VAL A 186 0.15 10.86 9.42
N PHE A 187 0.42 9.89 10.28
CA PHE A 187 0.71 8.52 9.86
C PHE A 187 -0.47 7.88 9.10
N LEU A 188 -1.71 7.99 9.63
CA LEU A 188 -2.90 7.46 8.96
C LEU A 188 -3.19 8.20 7.65
N ALA A 189 -2.99 9.52 7.59
CA ALA A 189 -3.14 10.29 6.37
C ALA A 189 -2.12 9.87 5.29
N VAL A 190 -0.85 9.70 5.67
CA VAL A 190 0.19 9.19 4.77
C VAL A 190 -0.12 7.76 4.31
N THR A 191 -0.64 6.91 5.21
CA THR A 191 -1.09 5.55 4.87
C THR A 191 -2.22 5.59 3.85
N GLY A 192 -3.22 6.46 4.05
CA GLY A 192 -4.33 6.61 3.11
C GLY A 192 -3.88 7.10 1.74
N LEU A 193 -2.97 8.07 1.69
CA LEU A 193 -2.41 8.57 0.44
C LEU A 193 -1.54 7.50 -0.27
N ALA A 194 -0.73 6.75 0.47
CA ALA A 194 0.05 5.64 -0.08
C ALA A 194 -0.86 4.52 -0.62
N ALA A 195 -1.94 4.20 0.11
CA ALA A 195 -2.94 3.25 -0.36
C ALA A 195 -3.64 3.75 -1.63
N ALA A 196 -4.01 5.04 -1.69
CA ALA A 196 -4.64 5.66 -2.85
C ALA A 196 -3.75 5.58 -4.10
N GLU A 197 -2.46 5.90 -3.97
CA GLU A 197 -1.48 5.78 -5.08
C GLU A 197 -1.29 4.32 -5.50
N THR A 198 -1.18 3.40 -4.53
CA THR A 198 -1.02 1.99 -4.83
C THR A 198 -2.23 1.45 -5.61
N VAL A 199 -3.45 1.83 -5.21
CA VAL A 199 -4.68 1.44 -5.92
C VAL A 199 -4.69 1.98 -7.35
N GLN A 200 -4.23 3.20 -7.59
CA GLN A 200 -4.15 3.77 -8.95
C GLN A 200 -3.14 3.01 -9.82
N VAL A 201 -1.97 2.66 -9.28
CA VAL A 201 -0.88 2.03 -10.03
C VAL A 201 -1.12 0.53 -10.18
N THR A 202 -1.39 -0.20 -9.09
CA THR A 202 -1.42 -1.68 -9.09
C THR A 202 -2.81 -2.28 -8.91
N GLY A 203 -3.80 -1.46 -8.54
CA GLY A 203 -5.13 -1.92 -8.15
C GLY A 203 -5.26 -2.20 -6.65
N ALA A 204 -6.50 -2.39 -6.19
CA ALA A 204 -6.80 -2.61 -4.78
C ALA A 204 -6.37 -4.00 -4.28
N LEU A 205 -6.41 -5.02 -5.15
CA LEU A 205 -6.13 -6.41 -4.75
C LEU A 205 -4.70 -6.65 -4.22
N PRO A 206 -3.61 -6.14 -4.85
CA PRO A 206 -2.27 -6.40 -4.35
C PRO A 206 -1.87 -5.53 -3.17
N LEU A 207 -2.65 -4.52 -2.82
CA LEU A 207 -2.28 -3.52 -1.82
C LEU A 207 -1.96 -4.17 -0.47
N LEU A 208 -2.88 -5.00 0.06
CA LEU A 208 -2.69 -5.63 1.37
C LEU A 208 -1.43 -6.51 1.37
N GLY A 209 -1.24 -7.30 0.30
CA GLY A 209 -0.05 -8.13 0.13
C GLY A 209 1.23 -7.32 0.09
N LEU A 210 1.20 -6.14 -0.56
CA LEU A 210 2.37 -5.27 -0.70
C LEU A 210 2.66 -4.44 0.57
N LEU A 211 1.62 -4.04 1.31
CA LEU A 211 1.79 -3.33 2.59
C LEU A 211 2.22 -4.26 3.71
N ALA A 212 1.60 -5.43 3.83
CA ALA A 212 1.81 -6.32 4.97
C ALA A 212 2.93 -7.35 4.75
N GLY A 213 2.97 -8.00 3.58
CA GLY A 213 3.88 -9.12 3.29
C GLY A 213 5.36 -8.76 3.44
N PRO A 214 5.89 -7.79 2.69
CA PRO A 214 7.28 -7.36 2.78
C PRO A 214 7.67 -6.86 4.17
N ALA A 215 6.78 -6.11 4.82
CA ALA A 215 7.00 -5.57 6.14
C ALA A 215 7.08 -6.67 7.21
N ALA A 216 6.14 -7.61 7.19
CA ALA A 216 6.14 -8.74 8.09
C ALA A 216 7.36 -9.66 7.85
N ALA A 217 7.74 -9.91 6.59
CA ALA A 217 8.94 -10.66 6.24
C ALA A 217 10.20 -9.98 6.83
N ALA A 218 10.33 -8.67 6.69
CA ALA A 218 11.45 -7.92 7.21
C ALA A 218 11.55 -7.99 8.75
N GLN A 219 10.41 -7.92 9.45
CA GLN A 219 10.36 -8.05 10.92
C GLN A 219 10.68 -9.47 11.41
N LEU A 220 10.45 -10.50 10.58
CA LEU A 220 10.89 -11.87 10.88
C LEU A 220 12.40 -12.06 10.74
N LEU A 221 13.06 -11.27 9.88
CA LEU A 221 14.48 -11.44 9.54
C LEU A 221 15.42 -10.69 10.51
N THR A 222 14.97 -9.58 11.11
CA THR A 222 15.82 -8.75 11.97
C THR A 222 15.04 -7.93 12.99
N ASP A 223 15.60 -7.82 14.20
CA ASP A 223 15.04 -7.02 15.31
C ASP A 223 15.53 -5.55 15.28
N ARG A 224 16.46 -5.20 14.37
CA ARG A 224 16.97 -3.84 14.23
C ARG A 224 15.99 -2.98 13.43
N PRO A 225 15.34 -1.95 14.02
CA PRO A 225 14.21 -1.25 13.41
C PRO A 225 14.54 -0.62 12.06
N TYR A 226 15.64 0.10 11.94
CA TYR A 226 16.00 0.76 10.68
C TYR A 226 16.45 -0.22 9.59
N LEU A 227 17.14 -1.30 9.97
CA LEU A 227 17.51 -2.36 9.04
C LEU A 227 16.25 -3.12 8.57
N SER A 228 15.33 -3.41 9.48
CA SER A 228 14.04 -4.03 9.16
C SER A 228 13.21 -3.18 8.21
N MET A 229 13.18 -1.85 8.43
CA MET A 229 12.52 -0.91 7.53
C MET A 229 13.15 -0.89 6.13
N ALA A 230 14.48 -0.88 6.04
CA ALA A 230 15.19 -0.97 4.76
C ALA A 230 14.97 -2.30 4.05
N LEU A 231 14.94 -3.42 4.79
CA LEU A 231 14.61 -4.74 4.26
C LEU A 231 13.17 -4.82 3.77
N SER A 232 12.21 -4.19 4.47
CA SER A 232 10.82 -4.09 4.02
C SER A 232 10.73 -3.43 2.65
N VAL A 233 11.44 -2.32 2.45
CA VAL A 233 11.51 -1.63 1.14
C VAL A 233 12.15 -2.53 0.09
N ALA A 234 13.27 -3.19 0.40
CA ALA A 234 13.96 -4.06 -0.55
C ALA A 234 13.07 -5.25 -0.98
N ILE A 235 12.38 -5.89 -0.03
CA ILE A 235 11.46 -7.00 -0.31
C ILE A 235 10.26 -6.51 -1.14
N SER A 236 9.74 -5.32 -0.85
CA SER A 236 8.66 -4.70 -1.62
C SER A 236 9.07 -4.43 -3.07
N LEU A 237 10.29 -3.90 -3.28
CA LEU A 237 10.86 -3.69 -4.61
C LEU A 237 11.00 -4.99 -5.39
N VAL A 238 11.55 -6.03 -4.76
CA VAL A 238 11.69 -7.36 -5.39
C VAL A 238 10.32 -7.94 -5.74
N SER A 239 9.31 -7.76 -4.88
CA SER A 239 7.94 -8.24 -5.13
C SER A 239 7.32 -7.56 -6.34
N VAL A 240 7.44 -6.23 -6.45
CA VAL A 240 6.89 -5.46 -7.57
C VAL A 240 7.63 -5.78 -8.86
N TRP A 241 8.96 -5.74 -8.86
CA TRP A 241 9.75 -6.01 -10.06
C TRP A 241 9.59 -7.45 -10.53
N GLY A 242 9.63 -8.42 -9.59
CA GLY A 242 9.40 -9.84 -9.89
C GLY A 242 8.03 -10.09 -10.49
N GLY A 243 6.99 -9.49 -9.89
CA GLY A 243 5.61 -9.60 -10.38
C GLY A 243 5.44 -9.00 -11.78
N LEU A 244 6.01 -7.83 -12.05
CA LEU A 244 5.96 -7.18 -13.37
C LEU A 244 6.70 -7.99 -14.44
N VAL A 245 7.89 -8.49 -14.12
CA VAL A 245 8.69 -9.30 -15.06
C VAL A 245 7.98 -10.61 -15.39
N VAL A 246 7.43 -11.30 -14.40
CA VAL A 246 6.66 -12.53 -14.64
C VAL A 246 5.42 -12.27 -15.48
N SER A 247 4.68 -11.20 -15.19
CA SER A 247 3.51 -10.82 -15.98
C SER A 247 3.86 -10.44 -17.43
N TYR A 248 5.03 -9.86 -17.66
CA TYR A 248 5.53 -9.58 -19.01
C TYR A 248 5.89 -10.86 -19.77
N LEU A 249 6.55 -11.82 -19.10
CA LEU A 249 6.96 -13.10 -19.70
C LEU A 249 5.79 -14.05 -19.93
N VAL A 250 4.77 -13.99 -19.06
CA VAL A 250 3.57 -14.83 -19.11
C VAL A 250 2.34 -13.93 -19.23
N PRO A 251 1.93 -13.52 -20.44
CA PRO A 251 0.87 -12.51 -20.65
C PRO A 251 -0.51 -12.90 -20.08
N GLN A 252 -0.70 -14.16 -19.71
CA GLN A 252 -1.93 -14.66 -19.08
C GLN A 252 -2.02 -14.32 -17.58
N THR A 253 -0.91 -13.90 -16.95
CA THR A 253 -0.88 -13.57 -15.53
C THR A 253 -1.08 -12.07 -15.31
N PRO A 254 -2.13 -11.65 -14.57
CA PRO A 254 -2.29 -10.23 -14.21
C PRO A 254 -1.10 -9.76 -13.37
N PRO A 255 -0.58 -8.53 -13.57
CA PRO A 255 0.54 -7.99 -12.78
C PRO A 255 0.28 -8.01 -11.28
N SER A 256 -0.96 -7.73 -10.87
CA SER A 256 -1.38 -7.74 -9.48
C SER A 256 -1.19 -9.10 -8.80
N SER A 257 -1.54 -10.19 -9.48
CA SER A 257 -1.37 -11.55 -8.95
C SER A 257 0.11 -11.94 -8.83
N GLY A 258 0.94 -11.54 -9.80
CA GLY A 258 2.38 -11.73 -9.76
C GLY A 258 3.03 -11.04 -8.55
N ILE A 259 2.68 -9.76 -8.32
CA ILE A 259 3.19 -8.98 -7.18
C ILE A 259 2.84 -9.65 -5.85
N VAL A 260 1.57 -10.07 -5.67
CA VAL A 260 1.12 -10.76 -4.44
C VAL A 260 1.83 -12.09 -4.26
N ALA A 261 1.99 -12.87 -5.34
CA ALA A 261 2.68 -14.16 -5.27
C ALA A 261 4.14 -14.01 -4.82
N PHE A 262 4.87 -13.00 -5.34
CA PHE A 262 6.22 -12.69 -4.89
C PHE A 262 6.25 -12.22 -3.44
N ALA A 263 5.36 -11.32 -3.02
CA ALA A 263 5.29 -10.85 -1.64
C ALA A 263 5.01 -12.01 -0.67
N ALA A 264 4.04 -12.86 -0.98
CA ALA A 264 3.71 -14.04 -0.17
C ALA A 264 4.84 -15.07 -0.15
N GLY A 265 5.48 -15.33 -1.29
CA GLY A 265 6.62 -16.24 -1.40
C GLY A 265 7.80 -15.79 -0.56
N LEU A 266 8.16 -14.50 -0.62
CA LEU A 266 9.24 -13.92 0.18
C LEU A 266 8.92 -13.92 1.68
N TYR A 267 7.66 -13.69 2.05
CA TYR A 267 7.21 -13.83 3.43
C TYR A 267 7.33 -15.28 3.94
N ALA A 268 6.90 -16.25 3.14
CA ALA A 268 7.03 -17.67 3.48
C ALA A 268 8.50 -18.09 3.63
N LEU A 269 9.39 -17.62 2.75
CA LEU A 269 10.84 -17.85 2.84
C LEU A 269 11.43 -17.23 4.11
N ALA A 270 11.03 -15.99 4.46
CA ALA A 270 11.46 -15.35 5.70
C ALA A 270 11.00 -16.14 6.93
N GLY A 271 9.76 -16.65 6.93
CA GLY A 271 9.23 -17.52 7.98
C GLY A 271 10.02 -18.83 8.11
N ALA A 272 10.30 -19.49 6.98
CA ALA A 272 11.09 -20.73 6.97
C ALA A 272 12.51 -20.50 7.51
N THR A 273 13.18 -19.41 7.13
CA THR A 273 14.53 -19.09 7.65
C THR A 273 14.52 -18.84 9.15
N ARG A 274 13.48 -18.17 9.68
CA ARG A 274 13.31 -17.98 11.13
C ARG A 274 13.13 -19.31 11.87
N LEU A 275 12.27 -20.20 11.36
CA LEU A 275 12.06 -21.52 11.95
C LEU A 275 13.34 -22.39 11.96
N LEU A 276 14.12 -22.32 10.88
CA LEU A 276 15.39 -23.04 10.78
C LEU A 276 16.43 -22.48 11.76
N ARG A 277 16.47 -21.17 11.99
CA ARG A 277 17.34 -20.54 13.00
C ARG A 277 16.94 -20.94 14.41
N ALA A 278 15.64 -20.89 14.75
CA ALA A 278 15.13 -21.30 16.05
C ALA A 278 15.43 -22.77 16.39
N ARG A 279 15.46 -23.66 15.39
CA ARG A 279 15.85 -25.07 15.58
C ARG A 279 17.35 -25.28 15.84
N ARG A 280 18.20 -24.30 15.48
CA ARG A 280 19.65 -24.36 15.67
C ARG A 280 20.10 -23.76 17.01
N GLU A 281 19.26 -22.98 17.66
CA GLU A 281 19.54 -22.47 19.01
C GLU A 281 19.24 -23.56 20.03
N PRO A 282 20.20 -23.96 20.87
CA PRO A 282 20.01 -25.02 21.84
C PRO A 282 19.02 -24.57 22.93
N ALA A 283 18.14 -25.50 23.35
CA ALA A 283 16.99 -25.27 24.23
C ALA A 283 17.33 -24.84 25.70
N TRP A 284 18.58 -24.51 26.01
CA TRP A 284 19.01 -24.07 27.35
C TRP A 284 19.19 -22.53 27.46
N LEU A 285 18.77 -21.78 26.44
CA LEU A 285 18.75 -20.28 26.44
C LEU A 285 17.32 -19.71 26.55
N THR A 286 16.30 -20.53 26.67
CA THR A 286 14.91 -20.15 26.99
C THR A 286 14.60 -20.56 28.40
#